data_000f064f90df91f36da6e5d407331616
#
_entry.id   000f064f90df91f36da6e5d407331616
#
_cell.length_a   1.000
_cell.length_b   1.000
_cell.length_c   1.000
_cell.angle_alpha   90.00
_cell.angle_beta   90.00
_cell.angle_gamma   90.00
#
_symmetry.space_group_name_H-M   'P 1'
#
loop_
_entity.id
_entity.type
_entity.pdbx_description
1 polymer ?
#
loop_
_entity_poly.entity_id
_entity_poly.type
_entity_poly.pdbx_seq_one_letter_code
_entity_poly.pdbx_strand_id
1 'polypeptide(L)'
;MVHIIADIKQQLYKDKVDAFNLNWLDISNVTMLDQLFNINTFNRQYIFWDVSDWDTSHVTSMVGTFNGCKDICDLSKWDTSKVTSMANMFYGCSTFNGNISNWNVSKVTRFDSMFFGCSSFN
;
A
#
# COMPACT_ATOMS: atom_id res chain seq x y z
N MET A 1 4.25 11.50 -6.59
CA MET A 1 4.99 10.44 -5.86
C MET A 1 6.30 10.89 -5.25
N VAL A 2 7.11 11.61 -6.00
CA VAL A 2 8.42 12.05 -5.50
C VAL A 2 8.28 12.88 -4.21
N HIS A 3 7.33 13.79 -4.17
CA HIS A 3 7.11 14.64 -2.99
C HIS A 3 6.61 13.82 -1.79
N ILE A 4 5.73 12.85 -2.02
CA ILE A 4 5.20 11.99 -0.97
C ILE A 4 6.32 11.16 -0.35
N ILE A 5 7.16 10.55 -1.19
CA ILE A 5 8.30 9.76 -0.72
C ILE A 5 9.26 10.63 0.09
N ALA A 6 9.55 11.85 -0.39
CA ALA A 6 10.42 12.78 0.32
C ALA A 6 9.86 13.16 1.69
N ASP A 7 8.56 13.45 1.77
CA ASP A 7 7.89 13.80 3.02
C ASP A 7 7.94 12.64 4.03
N ILE A 8 7.69 11.42 3.56
CA ILE A 8 7.76 10.23 4.40
C ILE A 8 9.19 9.99 4.88
N LYS A 9 10.18 10.11 3.98
CA LYS A 9 11.59 9.95 4.35
C LYS A 9 12.00 10.96 5.42
N GLN A 10 11.54 12.18 5.32
CA GLN A 10 11.83 13.22 6.30
C GLN A 10 11.28 12.85 7.67
N GLN A 11 10.05 12.32 7.71
CA GLN A 11 9.42 11.86 8.95
C GLN A 11 10.18 10.66 9.55
N LEU A 12 10.58 9.70 8.71
CA LEU A 12 11.36 8.55 9.15
C LEU A 12 12.70 8.96 9.76
N TYR A 13 13.32 9.97 9.18
CA TYR A 13 14.60 10.48 9.68
C TYR A 13 14.44 11.12 11.05
N LYS A 14 13.32 11.81 11.25
CA LYS A 14 13.02 12.53 12.49
C LYS A 14 12.58 11.58 13.61
N ASP A 15 11.71 10.64 13.30
CA ASP A 15 11.11 9.70 14.25
C ASP A 15 11.61 8.29 13.97
N LYS A 16 12.40 7.74 14.87
CA LYS A 16 12.98 6.39 14.71
C LYS A 16 12.06 5.32 15.30
N VAL A 17 10.78 5.34 14.92
CA VAL A 17 9.79 4.37 15.36
C VAL A 17 9.43 3.42 14.23
N ASP A 18 8.74 2.33 14.56
CA ASP A 18 8.37 1.28 13.59
C ASP A 18 6.90 1.32 13.19
N ALA A 19 6.17 2.33 13.64
CA ALA A 19 4.77 2.53 13.28
C ALA A 19 4.54 4.00 12.93
N PHE A 20 3.98 4.26 11.75
CA PHE A 20 3.72 5.60 11.27
C PHE A 20 2.27 5.75 10.86
N ASN A 21 1.60 6.74 11.41
CA ASN A 21 0.30 7.16 10.94
C ASN A 21 0.49 8.22 9.87
N LEU A 22 0.16 7.90 8.63
CA LEU A 22 0.28 8.79 7.48
C LEU A 22 -1.07 9.30 7.00
N ASN A 23 -2.14 9.13 7.79
CA ASN A 23 -3.48 9.56 7.37
C ASN A 23 -3.62 11.08 7.29
N TRP A 24 -2.66 11.82 7.87
CA TRP A 24 -2.59 13.28 7.73
C TRP A 24 -2.14 13.75 6.34
N LEU A 25 -1.51 12.86 5.58
CA LEU A 25 -0.98 13.19 4.27
C LEU A 25 -2.12 13.21 3.24
N ASP A 26 -2.28 14.32 2.53
CA ASP A 26 -3.30 14.43 1.50
C ASP A 26 -2.79 13.78 0.21
N ILE A 27 -3.41 12.66 -0.16
CA ILE A 27 -3.11 11.97 -1.40
C ILE A 27 -4.29 11.98 -2.38
N SER A 28 -5.27 12.87 -2.16
CA SER A 28 -6.52 12.88 -2.94
C SER A 28 -6.29 13.08 -4.45
N ASN A 29 -5.18 13.72 -4.84
CA ASN A 29 -4.83 13.92 -6.25
C ASN A 29 -3.82 12.88 -6.78
N VAL A 30 -3.44 11.91 -5.97
CA VAL A 30 -2.46 10.89 -6.36
C VAL A 30 -3.13 9.85 -7.25
N THR A 31 -2.50 9.53 -8.37
CA THR A 31 -3.01 8.56 -9.34
C THR A 31 -2.25 7.23 -9.32
N MET A 32 -1.09 7.17 -8.68
CA MET A 32 -0.25 5.98 -8.67
C MET A 32 0.38 5.79 -7.28
N LEU A 33 0.25 4.58 -6.74
CA LEU A 33 0.90 4.19 -5.48
C LEU A 33 1.94 3.10 -5.71
N ASP A 34 2.43 2.96 -6.95
CA ASP A 34 3.34 1.87 -7.33
C ASP A 34 4.60 1.90 -6.46
N GLN A 35 4.88 0.76 -5.83
CA GLN A 35 6.06 0.51 -5.01
C GLN A 35 6.21 1.42 -3.79
N LEU A 36 5.16 2.16 -3.41
CA LEU A 36 5.30 3.18 -2.36
C LEU A 36 5.83 2.60 -1.06
N PHE A 37 5.26 1.50 -0.58
CA PHE A 37 5.68 0.84 0.65
C PHE A 37 6.40 -0.48 0.42
N ASN A 38 6.91 -0.70 -0.79
CA ASN A 38 7.82 -1.81 -1.03
C ASN A 38 8.98 -1.72 -0.03
N ILE A 39 9.37 -2.84 0.56
CA ILE A 39 10.39 -2.87 1.62
C ILE A 39 11.69 -2.18 1.21
N ASN A 40 11.98 -2.11 -0.09
CA ASN A 40 13.20 -1.48 -0.60
C ASN A 40 13.07 0.05 -0.77
N THR A 41 11.85 0.59 -0.83
CA THR A 41 11.66 2.02 -1.08
C THR A 41 12.22 2.87 0.05
N PHE A 42 11.98 2.46 1.30
CA PHE A 42 12.47 3.17 2.48
C PHE A 42 13.58 2.40 3.20
N ASN A 43 13.97 1.23 2.65
CA ASN A 43 15.00 0.35 3.23
C ASN A 43 14.69 -0.05 4.68
N ARG A 44 13.42 -0.29 4.98
CA ARG A 44 12.96 -0.70 6.32
C ARG A 44 11.84 -1.73 6.20
N GLN A 45 12.09 -2.93 6.69
CA GLN A 45 11.22 -4.08 6.49
C GLN A 45 10.03 -4.14 7.47
N TYR A 46 10.20 -3.65 8.68
CA TYR A 46 9.25 -3.91 9.77
C TYR A 46 8.45 -2.68 10.18
N ILE A 47 8.23 -1.77 9.25
CA ILE A 47 7.40 -0.60 9.54
C ILE A 47 5.93 -0.93 9.35
N PHE A 48 5.10 -0.56 10.31
CA PHE A 48 3.66 -0.56 10.16
C PHE A 48 3.22 0.82 9.65
N TRP A 49 2.68 0.84 8.45
CA TRP A 49 2.17 2.06 7.83
C TRP A 49 0.66 2.13 8.01
N ASP A 50 0.17 3.10 8.75
CA ASP A 50 -1.26 3.32 8.86
C ASP A 50 -1.70 4.34 7.81
N VAL A 51 -2.34 3.85 6.78
CA VAL A 51 -2.86 4.63 5.65
C VAL A 51 -4.33 4.29 5.41
N SER A 52 -4.99 3.81 6.44
CA SER A 52 -6.36 3.29 6.36
C SER A 52 -7.39 4.32 5.91
N ASP A 53 -7.14 5.61 6.17
CA ASP A 53 -8.07 6.68 5.83
C ASP A 53 -7.68 7.44 4.54
N TRP A 54 -6.70 6.95 3.80
CA TRP A 54 -6.29 7.60 2.55
C TRP A 54 -7.43 7.62 1.53
N ASP A 55 -7.63 8.78 0.90
CA ASP A 55 -8.53 8.91 -0.25
C ASP A 55 -7.82 8.40 -1.50
N THR A 56 -8.12 7.17 -1.88
CA THR A 56 -7.53 6.51 -3.04
C THR A 56 -8.42 6.59 -4.29
N SER A 57 -9.43 7.44 -4.26
CA SER A 57 -10.46 7.49 -5.31
C SER A 57 -9.92 7.84 -6.71
N HIS A 58 -8.76 8.47 -6.80
CA HIS A 58 -8.14 8.81 -8.08
C HIS A 58 -6.98 7.87 -8.47
N VAL A 59 -6.70 6.87 -7.65
CA VAL A 59 -5.58 5.96 -7.91
C VAL A 59 -5.97 4.96 -9.01
N THR A 60 -5.10 4.86 -10.01
CA THR A 60 -5.29 3.94 -11.14
C THR A 60 -4.31 2.78 -11.14
N SER A 61 -3.23 2.86 -10.36
CA SER A 61 -2.23 1.79 -10.28
C SER A 61 -1.71 1.61 -8.86
N MET A 62 -1.66 0.35 -8.43
CA MET A 62 -1.17 -0.05 -7.11
C MET A 62 -0.16 -1.20 -7.23
N VAL A 63 0.69 -1.16 -8.25
CA VAL A 63 1.69 -2.22 -8.49
C VAL A 63 2.70 -2.24 -7.35
N GLY A 64 2.84 -3.39 -6.68
CA GLY A 64 3.84 -3.60 -5.64
C GLY A 64 3.74 -2.68 -4.44
N THR A 65 2.59 -2.06 -4.20
CA THR A 65 2.43 -1.03 -3.17
C THR A 65 2.91 -1.46 -1.80
N PHE A 66 2.58 -2.69 -1.38
CA PHE A 66 2.98 -3.23 -0.07
C PHE A 66 3.91 -4.43 -0.20
N ASN A 67 4.59 -4.57 -1.32
CA ASN A 67 5.46 -5.72 -1.59
C ASN A 67 6.45 -5.93 -0.44
N GLY A 68 6.37 -7.10 0.20
CA GLY A 68 7.27 -7.50 1.28
C GLY A 68 6.93 -6.95 2.67
N CYS A 69 5.85 -6.21 2.81
CA CYS A 69 5.46 -5.66 4.13
C CYS A 69 5.05 -6.77 5.09
N LYS A 70 5.52 -6.67 6.34
CA LYS A 70 5.16 -7.63 7.39
C LYS A 70 3.74 -7.42 7.90
N ASP A 71 3.41 -6.17 8.27
CA ASP A 71 2.10 -5.84 8.82
C ASP A 71 1.45 -4.78 7.94
N ILE A 72 0.19 -4.98 7.61
CA ILE A 72 -0.56 -4.07 6.76
C ILE A 72 -1.80 -3.62 7.52
N CYS A 73 -2.07 -2.32 7.50
CA CYS A 73 -3.24 -1.74 8.14
C CYS A 73 -4.54 -2.15 7.43
N ASP A 74 -5.67 -1.75 7.99
CA ASP A 74 -6.98 -2.00 7.40
C ASP A 74 -7.13 -1.18 6.13
N LEU A 75 -7.32 -1.86 5.00
CA LEU A 75 -7.49 -1.24 3.68
C LEU A 75 -8.93 -1.36 3.17
N SER A 76 -9.86 -1.77 4.03
CA SER A 76 -11.25 -2.03 3.60
C SER A 76 -11.98 -0.79 3.09
N LYS A 77 -11.55 0.40 3.50
CA LYS A 77 -12.15 1.67 3.06
C LYS A 77 -11.56 2.21 1.76
N TRP A 78 -10.49 1.62 1.28
CA TRP A 78 -9.85 2.12 0.05
C TRP A 78 -10.79 1.98 -1.14
N ASP A 79 -10.89 3.05 -1.92
CA ASP A 79 -11.64 3.05 -3.16
C ASP A 79 -10.73 2.58 -4.30
N THR A 80 -11.01 1.38 -4.81
CA THR A 80 -10.23 0.75 -5.87
C THR A 80 -10.92 0.81 -7.23
N SER A 81 -12.03 1.56 -7.33
CA SER A 81 -12.91 1.52 -8.50
C SER A 81 -12.25 1.97 -9.80
N LYS A 82 -11.15 2.74 -9.72
CA LYS A 82 -10.41 3.21 -10.90
C LYS A 82 -9.11 2.46 -11.13
N VAL A 83 -8.78 1.50 -10.28
CA VAL A 83 -7.50 0.78 -10.36
C VAL A 83 -7.53 -0.22 -11.51
N THR A 84 -6.49 -0.19 -12.34
CA THR A 84 -6.33 -1.09 -13.47
C THR A 84 -5.26 -2.15 -13.26
N SER A 85 -4.30 -1.93 -12.35
CA SER A 85 -3.27 -2.92 -12.04
C SER A 85 -3.00 -3.00 -10.55
N MET A 86 -2.98 -4.23 -10.04
CA MET A 86 -2.62 -4.58 -8.67
C MET A 86 -1.52 -5.66 -8.66
N ALA A 87 -0.72 -5.72 -9.74
CA ALA A 87 0.34 -6.71 -9.82
C ALA A 87 1.30 -6.58 -8.64
N ASN A 88 1.61 -7.70 -8.00
CA ASN A 88 2.55 -7.77 -6.86
C ASN A 88 2.19 -6.91 -5.65
N MET A 89 0.94 -6.46 -5.54
CA MET A 89 0.56 -5.51 -4.49
C MET A 89 0.87 -6.01 -3.08
N PHE A 90 0.61 -7.29 -2.82
CA PHE A 90 0.87 -7.93 -1.53
C PHE A 90 1.90 -9.05 -1.63
N TYR A 91 2.76 -8.99 -2.64
CA TYR A 91 3.78 -10.02 -2.84
C TYR A 91 4.64 -10.17 -1.59
N GLY A 92 4.72 -11.41 -1.08
CA GLY A 92 5.55 -11.70 0.09
C GLY A 92 5.01 -11.19 1.42
N CYS A 93 3.77 -10.71 1.48
CA CYS A 93 3.14 -10.25 2.72
C CYS A 93 2.61 -11.45 3.50
N SER A 94 3.50 -12.16 4.19
CA SER A 94 3.19 -13.47 4.79
C SER A 94 2.13 -13.43 5.87
N THR A 95 1.91 -12.29 6.51
CA THR A 95 0.91 -12.14 7.59
C THR A 95 -0.38 -11.50 7.12
N PHE A 96 -0.45 -11.07 5.86
CA PHE A 96 -1.63 -10.37 5.35
C PHE A 96 -2.84 -11.30 5.29
N ASN A 97 -3.91 -10.88 5.95
CA ASN A 97 -5.23 -11.51 5.85
C ASN A 97 -6.31 -10.44 6.03
N GLY A 98 -6.12 -9.28 5.41
CA GLY A 98 -7.03 -8.15 5.52
C GLY A 98 -8.33 -8.36 4.75
N ASN A 99 -9.36 -7.64 5.16
CA ASN A 99 -10.66 -7.68 4.51
C ASN A 99 -10.68 -6.74 3.30
N ILE A 100 -10.62 -7.31 2.11
CA ILE A 100 -10.71 -6.59 0.84
C ILE A 100 -11.96 -7.00 0.05
N SER A 101 -12.93 -7.62 0.70
CA SER A 101 -14.13 -8.15 0.05
C SER A 101 -15.00 -7.06 -0.59
N ASN A 102 -14.91 -5.82 -0.10
CA ASN A 102 -15.69 -4.70 -0.64
C ASN A 102 -15.00 -3.96 -1.79
N TRP A 103 -13.81 -4.38 -2.16
CA TRP A 103 -13.09 -3.71 -3.24
C TRP A 103 -13.78 -3.92 -4.58
N ASN A 104 -14.04 -2.83 -5.29
CA ASN A 104 -14.49 -2.89 -6.66
C ASN A 104 -13.27 -3.06 -7.57
N VAL A 105 -13.10 -4.26 -8.12
CA VAL A 105 -11.96 -4.59 -8.98
C VAL A 105 -12.38 -4.77 -10.44
N SER A 106 -13.53 -4.21 -10.82
CA SER A 106 -14.09 -4.39 -12.15
C SER A 106 -13.20 -3.87 -13.28
N LYS A 107 -12.32 -2.90 -12.98
CA LYS A 107 -11.39 -2.34 -13.97
C LYS A 107 -9.98 -2.94 -13.89
N VAL A 108 -9.73 -3.81 -12.93
CA VAL A 108 -8.39 -4.40 -12.77
C VAL A 108 -8.15 -5.45 -13.85
N THR A 109 -7.06 -5.29 -14.60
CA THR A 109 -6.66 -6.23 -15.66
C THR A 109 -5.39 -6.99 -15.32
N ARG A 110 -4.64 -6.57 -14.29
CA ARG A 110 -3.37 -7.18 -13.88
C ARG A 110 -3.39 -7.51 -12.40
N PHE A 111 -3.37 -8.81 -12.10
CA PHE A 111 -3.27 -9.35 -10.74
C PHE A 111 -2.01 -10.21 -10.55
N ASP A 112 -1.04 -10.13 -11.44
CA ASP A 112 0.11 -11.03 -11.47
C ASP A 112 0.79 -11.07 -10.10
N SER A 113 0.89 -12.26 -9.50
CA SER A 113 1.58 -12.50 -8.23
C SER A 113 1.10 -11.62 -7.07
N MET A 114 -0.13 -11.13 -7.12
CA MET A 114 -0.66 -10.21 -6.09
C MET A 114 -0.56 -10.80 -4.69
N PHE A 115 -0.86 -12.08 -4.53
CA PHE A 115 -0.86 -12.76 -3.23
C PHE A 115 0.23 -13.83 -3.12
N PHE A 116 1.24 -13.79 -3.97
CA PHE A 116 2.34 -14.75 -3.91
C PHE A 116 3.04 -14.63 -2.56
N GLY A 117 3.15 -15.75 -1.84
CA GLY A 117 3.77 -15.75 -0.53
C GLY A 117 2.92 -15.22 0.62
N CYS A 118 1.65 -14.90 0.36
CA CYS A 118 0.70 -14.49 1.40
C CYS A 118 0.13 -15.72 2.10
N SER A 119 0.94 -16.39 2.89
CA SER A 119 0.58 -17.69 3.49
C SER A 119 -0.57 -17.61 4.48
N SER A 120 -0.84 -16.44 5.04
CA SER A 120 -1.95 -16.23 5.98
C SER A 120 -3.25 -15.79 5.30
N PHE A 121 -3.22 -15.49 4.02
CA PHE A 121 -4.39 -14.96 3.32
C PHE A 121 -5.38 -16.08 2.99
N ASN A 122 -6.61 -15.82 3.32
CA ASN A 122 -7.72 -16.71 3.06
C ASN A 122 -8.65 -16.11 2.01
#